data_cd5bc80f63ea324ed052af12c162fb6e
#
_entry.id   cd5bc80f63ea324ed052af12c162fb6e
#
_cell.length_a   1.000
_cell.length_b   1.000
_cell.length_c   1.000
_cell.angle_alpha   90.00
_cell.angle_beta   90.00
_cell.angle_gamma   90.00
#
_symmetry.space_group_name_H-M   'P 1'
#
loop_
_entity.id
_entity.type
_entity.pdbx_description
1 polymer ?
#
loop_
_entity_poly.entity_id
_entity_poly.type
_entity_poly.pdbx_seq_one_letter_code
_entity_poly.pdbx_strand_id
1 'polypeptide(L)'
;DKTGISMKLYTTQPGIQLYTGNFLQDCPAPGKGGEPMQKYGGFALETQHYPCSPSHPEFPSTVLRAGKVFRATTTLRFFTGKQCGKL
;
A
#
# COMPACT_ATOMS: atom_id res chain seq x y z
N ASP A 1 -16.77 5.03 7.71
CA ASP A 1 -17.66 4.05 7.12
C ASP A 1 -18.86 4.67 6.36
N LYS A 2 -18.60 5.76 5.67
CA LYS A 2 -19.66 6.50 4.96
C LYS A 2 -20.04 5.86 3.63
N THR A 3 -19.14 5.11 3.01
CA THR A 3 -19.37 4.51 1.70
C THR A 3 -19.82 3.06 1.78
N GLY A 4 -19.59 2.40 2.89
CA GLY A 4 -19.83 0.97 3.04
C GLY A 4 -18.91 0.09 2.21
N ILE A 5 -17.86 0.67 1.60
CA ILE A 5 -16.88 -0.08 0.82
C ILE A 5 -15.78 -0.59 1.76
N SER A 6 -15.48 -1.87 1.63
CA SER A 6 -14.41 -2.53 2.36
C SER A 6 -13.44 -3.18 1.39
N MET A 7 -12.20 -3.36 1.81
CA MET A 7 -11.17 -3.94 0.97
C MET A 7 -10.35 -4.95 1.77
N LYS A 8 -10.05 -6.09 1.17
CA LYS A 8 -9.02 -7.01 1.64
C LYS A 8 -7.82 -6.94 0.71
N LEU A 9 -6.65 -6.90 1.30
CA LEU A 9 -5.38 -6.90 0.58
C LEU A 9 -4.64 -8.18 0.89
N TYR A 10 -4.19 -8.87 -0.16
CA TYR A 10 -3.37 -10.08 -0.08
C TYR A 10 -2.07 -9.81 -0.81
N THR A 11 -0.95 -10.19 -0.23
CA THR A 11 0.34 -9.95 -0.87
C THR A 11 1.34 -11.04 -0.54
N THR A 12 2.25 -11.29 -1.49
CA THR A 12 3.43 -12.14 -1.27
C THR A 12 4.58 -11.38 -0.65
N GLN A 13 4.47 -10.04 -0.52
CA GLN A 13 5.48 -9.23 0.14
C GLN A 13 5.43 -9.40 1.66
N PRO A 14 6.58 -9.25 2.37
CA PRO A 14 6.63 -9.48 3.80
C PRO A 14 5.93 -8.41 4.64
N GLY A 15 5.77 -7.20 4.12
CA GLY A 15 5.19 -6.09 4.88
C GLY A 15 4.28 -5.21 4.07
N ILE A 16 3.59 -4.34 4.77
CA ILE A 16 2.72 -3.33 4.17
C ILE A 16 2.90 -2.01 4.92
N GLN A 17 3.08 -0.93 4.18
CA GLN A 17 3.20 0.43 4.71
C GLN A 17 1.88 1.16 4.51
N LEU A 18 1.34 1.73 5.58
CA LEU A 18 0.17 2.60 5.52
C LEU A 18 0.61 4.07 5.54
N TYR A 19 0.14 4.83 4.58
CA TYR A 19 0.30 6.29 4.54
C TYR A 19 -1.08 6.94 4.47
N THR A 20 -1.36 7.84 5.38
CA THR A 20 -2.69 8.44 5.54
C THR A 20 -2.85 9.79 4.87
N GLY A 21 -1.91 10.19 4.02
CA GLY A 21 -2.05 11.40 3.22
C GLY A 21 -1.72 12.70 3.95
N ASN A 22 -0.84 12.65 4.95
CA ASN A 22 -0.52 13.79 5.80
C ASN A 22 0.08 14.99 5.04
N PHE A 23 0.70 14.77 3.89
CA PHE A 23 1.38 15.79 3.09
C PHE A 23 0.84 15.92 1.67
N LEU A 24 -0.33 15.36 1.38
CA LEU A 24 -0.90 15.41 0.03
C LEU A 24 -1.15 16.84 -0.45
N GLN A 25 -1.46 17.76 0.46
CA GLN A 25 -1.67 19.16 0.12
C GLN A 25 -0.42 19.85 -0.43
N ASP A 26 0.77 19.31 -0.15
CA ASP A 26 2.03 19.86 -0.62
C ASP A 26 2.38 19.43 -2.05
N CYS A 27 1.56 18.57 -2.65
CA CYS A 27 1.75 18.13 -4.03
C CYS A 27 1.47 19.30 -4.98
N PRO A 28 2.44 19.70 -5.84
CA PRO A 28 2.27 20.86 -6.71
C PRO A 28 1.34 20.59 -7.88
N ALA A 29 1.12 19.33 -8.24
CA ALA A 29 0.28 18.94 -9.35
C ALA A 29 -1.12 18.59 -8.86
N PRO A 30 -2.18 18.98 -9.58
CA PRO A 30 -3.53 18.56 -9.25
C PRO A 30 -3.70 17.06 -9.48
N GLY A 31 -4.66 16.48 -8.77
CA GLY A 31 -5.05 15.10 -8.95
C GLY A 31 -5.96 14.90 -10.16
N LYS A 32 -6.60 13.74 -10.20
CA LYS A 32 -7.53 13.37 -11.26
C LYS A 32 -8.67 14.39 -11.33
N GLY A 33 -9.04 14.79 -12.57
CA GLY A 33 -10.08 15.77 -12.78
C GLY A 33 -9.66 17.23 -12.50
N GLY A 34 -8.37 17.48 -12.29
CA GLY A 34 -7.87 18.83 -11.99
C GLY A 34 -8.11 19.27 -10.56
N GLU A 35 -8.59 18.39 -9.67
CA GLU A 35 -8.83 18.72 -8.28
C GLU A 35 -7.52 18.79 -7.50
N PRO A 36 -7.34 19.81 -6.64
CA PRO A 36 -6.16 19.88 -5.78
C PRO A 36 -6.18 18.75 -4.76
N MET A 37 -5.00 18.25 -4.43
CA MET A 37 -4.87 17.25 -3.37
C MET A 37 -4.99 17.91 -2.00
N GLN A 38 -5.74 17.27 -1.11
CA GLN A 38 -6.00 17.76 0.23
C GLN A 38 -5.33 16.86 1.27
N LYS A 39 -4.94 17.46 2.39
CA LYS A 39 -4.44 16.72 3.55
C LYS A 39 -5.48 15.67 3.95
N TYR A 40 -5.01 14.43 4.13
CA TYR A 40 -5.87 13.28 4.43
C TYR A 40 -6.92 12.99 3.35
N GLY A 41 -6.76 13.50 2.14
CA GLY A 41 -7.69 13.27 1.04
C GLY A 41 -7.60 11.88 0.42
N GLY A 42 -6.64 11.10 0.82
CA GLY A 42 -6.44 9.72 0.35
C GLY A 42 -5.46 8.98 1.26
N PHE A 43 -5.30 7.70 1.00
CA PHE A 43 -4.32 6.88 1.71
C PHE A 43 -3.63 5.94 0.72
N ALA A 44 -2.45 5.48 1.11
CA ALA A 44 -1.70 4.49 0.34
C ALA A 44 -1.43 3.25 1.19
N LEU A 45 -1.51 2.10 0.54
CA LEU A 45 -1.10 0.81 1.10
C LEU A 45 0.00 0.25 0.21
N GLU A 46 1.22 0.21 0.73
CA GLU A 46 2.41 -0.11 -0.04
C GLU A 46 2.93 -1.47 0.39
N THR A 47 2.74 -2.49 -0.46
CA THR A 47 3.26 -3.83 -0.21
C THR A 47 4.74 -3.84 -0.54
N GLN A 48 5.59 -4.27 0.41
CA GLN A 48 7.02 -4.07 0.29
C GLN A 48 7.80 -4.97 1.24
N HIS A 49 9.11 -5.01 1.05
CA HIS A 49 10.02 -5.46 2.09
C HIS A 49 10.03 -4.44 3.24
N TYR A 50 10.48 -4.89 4.42
CA TYR A 50 10.55 -3.99 5.58
C TYR A 50 11.54 -2.86 5.33
N PRO A 51 11.23 -1.63 5.78
CA PRO A 51 12.19 -0.51 5.68
C PRO A 51 13.53 -0.87 6.33
N CYS A 52 14.62 -0.38 5.74
CA CYS A 52 16.00 -0.61 6.18
C CYS A 52 16.42 -2.09 6.18
N SER A 53 15.77 -2.94 5.38
CA SER A 53 16.06 -4.37 5.32
C SER A 53 17.54 -4.70 5.11
N PRO A 54 18.32 -3.97 4.28
CA PRO A 54 19.73 -4.28 4.09
C PRO A 54 20.56 -4.21 5.40
N SER A 55 20.11 -3.39 6.36
CA SER A 55 20.78 -3.23 7.66
C SER A 55 20.31 -4.25 8.71
N HIS A 56 19.34 -5.09 8.37
CA HIS A 56 18.71 -6.04 9.28
C HIS A 56 18.75 -7.46 8.69
N PRO A 57 19.82 -8.22 8.93
CA PRO A 57 19.96 -9.55 8.34
C PRO A 57 18.88 -10.55 8.81
N GLU A 58 18.19 -10.26 9.91
CA GLU A 58 17.04 -11.05 10.39
C GLU A 58 15.76 -10.87 9.56
N PHE A 59 15.71 -9.81 8.75
CA PHE A 59 14.58 -9.59 7.85
C PHE A 59 14.72 -10.40 6.56
N PRO A 60 13.61 -10.66 5.84
CA PRO A 60 13.70 -11.27 4.51
C PRO A 60 14.64 -10.45 3.61
N SER A 61 15.50 -11.13 2.86
CA SER A 61 16.52 -10.49 2.04
C SER A 61 15.89 -9.67 0.90
N THR A 62 16.45 -8.49 0.65
CA THR A 62 16.12 -7.66 -0.52
C THR A 62 17.09 -7.88 -1.68
N VAL A 63 18.03 -8.81 -1.55
CA VAL A 63 19.05 -9.06 -2.58
C VAL A 63 18.41 -9.79 -3.76
N LEU A 64 18.56 -9.22 -4.95
CA LEU A 64 18.24 -9.87 -6.21
C LEU A 64 19.55 -10.09 -6.97
N ARG A 65 19.95 -11.35 -7.11
CA ARG A 65 21.19 -11.70 -7.80
C ARG A 65 20.98 -11.71 -9.32
N ALA A 66 22.06 -11.46 -10.04
CA ALA A 66 22.04 -11.51 -11.51
C ALA A 66 21.52 -12.87 -12.00
N GLY A 67 20.67 -12.85 -13.01
CA GLY A 67 20.04 -14.05 -13.57
C GLY A 67 18.80 -14.53 -12.80
N LYS A 68 18.47 -13.93 -11.68
CA LYS A 68 17.25 -14.22 -10.92
C LYS A 68 16.14 -13.25 -11.28
N VAL A 69 14.90 -13.68 -11.13
CA VAL A 69 13.71 -12.87 -11.43
C VAL A 69 13.00 -12.54 -10.12
N PHE A 70 12.72 -11.25 -9.91
CA PHE A 70 11.85 -10.81 -8.84
C PHE A 70 10.39 -10.98 -9.27
N ARG A 71 9.59 -11.59 -8.41
CA ARG A 71 8.15 -11.71 -8.61
C ARG A 71 7.43 -11.37 -7.32
N ALA A 72 6.39 -10.56 -7.44
CA ALA A 72 5.51 -10.25 -6.33
C ALA A 72 4.09 -10.12 -6.86
N THR A 73 3.12 -10.52 -6.05
CA THR A 73 1.71 -10.40 -6.39
C THR A 73 0.99 -9.72 -5.25
N THR A 74 0.18 -8.73 -5.57
CA THR A 74 -0.70 -8.07 -4.63
C THR A 74 -2.10 -8.07 -5.21
N THR A 75 -3.06 -8.57 -4.43
CA THR A 75 -4.46 -8.66 -4.82
C THR A 75 -5.30 -7.78 -3.91
N LEU A 76 -6.12 -6.93 -4.51
CA LEU A 76 -7.09 -6.10 -3.82
C LEU A 76 -8.48 -6.65 -4.11
N ARG A 77 -9.24 -6.95 -3.06
CA ARG A 77 -10.60 -7.41 -3.18
C ARG A 77 -11.54 -6.44 -2.48
N PHE A 78 -12.48 -5.90 -3.23
CA PHE A 78 -13.43 -4.90 -2.75
C PHE A 78 -14.78 -5.53 -2.46
N PHE A 79 -15.44 -5.04 -1.40
CA PHE A 79 -16.78 -5.49 -1.03
C PHE A 79 -17.66 -4.31 -0.67
N THR A 80 -18.97 -4.56 -0.69
CA THR A 80 -19.97 -3.70 -0.08
C THR A 80 -20.73 -4.47 1.00
N GLY A 81 -21.19 -3.77 2.06
CA GLY A 81 -21.98 -4.37 3.13
C GLY A 81 -21.16 -4.96 4.29
N LYS A 82 -21.81 -5.74 5.15
CA LYS A 82 -21.27 -6.17 6.46
C LYS A 82 -20.26 -7.32 6.41
N GLN A 83 -19.68 -7.66 5.28
CA GLN A 83 -18.78 -8.81 5.17
C GLN A 83 -17.35 -8.53 5.63
N CYS A 84 -17.08 -7.34 6.12
CA CYS A 84 -15.74 -6.90 6.47
C CYS A 84 -15.19 -7.49 7.78
N GLY A 85 -15.99 -8.08 8.62
CA GLY A 85 -15.60 -8.49 9.96
C GLY A 85 -15.22 -9.96 10.13
N LYS A 86 -15.24 -10.76 9.07
CA LYS A 86 -14.87 -12.18 9.14
C LYS A 86 -13.58 -12.42 8.38
N LEU A 87 -12.50 -12.43 9.13
CA LEU A 87 -11.22 -12.93 8.67
C LEU A 87 -11.21 -14.44 8.72
#